data_db432a0bbaff180c09c3893f53febf54
#
_entry.id   db432a0bbaff180c09c3893f53febf54
#
_cell.length_a   1.000
_cell.length_b   1.000
_cell.length_c   1.000
_cell.angle_alpha   90.00
_cell.angle_beta   90.00
_cell.angle_gamma   90.00
#
_symmetry.space_group_name_H-M   'P 1'
#
loop_
_entity.id
_entity.type
_entity.pdbx_description
1 polymer ?
#
loop_
_entity_poly.entity_id
_entity_poly.type
_entity_poly.pdbx_seq_one_letter_code
_entity_poly.pdbx_strand_id
1 'polypeptide(L)'
;MRRVNAGSGLRLPGGVASLVLAVALGLPACDRRDAPPPPPSSAVFPLRTEAGKRYLVDASGKPFLLHADTAWSLIADLSVENAALYLEDRRQKGFNAILVNLLEHKFATNAPRNFYGEAPFIPRTEYGQRNEAYFAHVDQIIRMAAAKEMLVLLVPSYLGYAGGDEGWYREMVANGGFKMLDYGRYLGRRYAGYSNILWVHGGDFHPPPGDKHLVGQVAIGIRELGGRTLHSAHGEPESSALEHWSGEPWLQINSIYTRLHMRSKSQAAYADPMPFFFLEGRYENEKMPEGNEQHMRVQAYQTLLSGATGHVFGNAPVWHFSHRGLHPVVPADWKQWLNSPGARSMIHVRNLLAPRRWWTLVPDFANAVLTAGHDVSGVPNDTAVAAQASDGSFALVYLPSARPITVNLNGLAGPRINAYWYDPAVGTPVATSISGSPFPSSGSQTLLPPAGNNASTTGSYSDWVLVLESTT
;
A
#
# COMPACT_ATOMS: atom_id res chain seq x y z
N MET A 1 -47.88 63.42 -5.18
CA MET A 1 -48.00 64.90 -5.20
C MET A 1 -46.66 65.48 -4.93
N ARG A 2 -46.20 66.33 -5.85
CA ARG A 2 -45.27 67.48 -5.80
C ARG A 2 -43.89 67.21 -5.19
N ARG A 3 -42.80 67.20 -5.98
CA ARG A 3 -42.06 68.37 -6.54
C ARG A 3 -41.48 69.25 -5.41
N VAL A 4 -40.24 69.76 -5.35
CA VAL A 4 -39.38 70.33 -6.42
C VAL A 4 -38.06 70.75 -5.78
N ASN A 5 -36.94 70.64 -6.52
CA ASN A 5 -35.83 71.57 -6.75
C ASN A 5 -35.02 72.17 -5.58
N ALA A 6 -33.82 72.19 -5.69
CA ALA A 6 -32.77 72.74 -6.59
C ALA A 6 -31.91 73.78 -5.87
N GLY A 7 -30.64 73.79 -6.16
CA GLY A 7 -29.91 75.02 -6.21
C GLY A 7 -28.47 75.01 -5.70
N SER A 8 -27.52 74.87 -6.63
CA SER A 8 -26.32 75.66 -6.84
C SER A 8 -25.43 76.08 -5.61
N GLY A 9 -24.16 75.71 -5.51
CA GLY A 9 -23.12 76.32 -6.33
C GLY A 9 -22.02 76.86 -5.46
N LEU A 10 -20.82 76.74 -5.86
CA LEU A 10 -19.59 77.54 -5.76
C LEU A 10 -18.43 77.11 -4.88
N ARG A 11 -17.38 76.69 -5.64
CA ARG A 11 -15.95 77.11 -5.56
C ARG A 11 -15.09 76.83 -4.33
N LEU A 12 -14.01 76.10 -4.64
CA LEU A 12 -12.70 75.94 -4.01
C LEU A 12 -12.00 77.33 -3.74
N PRO A 13 -10.92 77.42 -2.90
CA PRO A 13 -9.79 76.51 -2.76
C PRO A 13 -9.20 76.43 -1.34
N GLY A 14 -8.31 75.52 -1.10
CA GLY A 14 -7.44 75.48 0.07
C GLY A 14 -6.75 74.17 0.27
N GLY A 15 -5.49 74.10 -0.14
CA GLY A 15 -4.67 72.88 0.02
C GLY A 15 -4.32 72.60 1.48
N VAL A 16 -4.46 71.36 1.83
CA VAL A 16 -3.85 70.75 3.02
C VAL A 16 -3.16 69.47 2.60
N ALA A 17 -1.87 69.41 2.80
CA ALA A 17 -1.08 68.18 2.58
C ALA A 17 -1.49 67.11 3.57
N SER A 18 -2.11 66.07 3.07
CA SER A 18 -2.41 64.86 3.86
C SER A 18 -1.22 63.93 3.83
N LEU A 19 -0.61 63.80 4.99
CA LEU A 19 0.40 62.79 5.30
C LEU A 19 -0.27 61.38 5.24
N VAL A 20 0.00 60.62 4.19
CA VAL A 20 -0.48 59.22 4.09
C VAL A 20 0.43 58.36 4.97
N LEU A 21 -0.06 58.06 6.15
CA LEU A 21 0.54 57.04 7.03
C LEU A 21 0.20 55.65 6.42
N ALA A 22 1.16 55.06 5.73
CA ALA A 22 1.04 53.69 5.26
C ALA A 22 1.11 52.73 6.46
N VAL A 23 -0.05 52.32 6.97
CA VAL A 23 -0.16 51.19 7.89
C VAL A 23 0.11 49.94 7.06
N ALA A 24 1.30 49.39 7.16
CA ALA A 24 1.61 48.04 6.67
C ALA A 24 0.84 47.04 7.52
N LEU A 25 -0.34 46.64 7.06
CA LEU A 25 -1.01 45.43 7.54
C LEU A 25 -0.12 44.27 7.18
N GLY A 26 0.62 43.77 8.16
CA GLY A 26 1.33 42.50 8.08
C GLY A 26 0.31 41.39 7.86
N LEU A 27 0.20 40.91 6.62
CA LEU A 27 -0.45 39.64 6.34
C LEU A 27 0.29 38.56 7.12
N PRO A 28 -0.40 37.67 7.87
CA PRO A 28 0.26 36.57 8.50
C PRO A 28 0.94 35.75 7.42
N ALA A 29 2.23 35.47 7.61
CA ALA A 29 2.96 34.54 6.76
C ALA A 29 2.18 33.25 6.71
N CYS A 30 1.62 32.89 5.56
CA CYS A 30 1.08 31.56 5.31
C CYS A 30 2.17 30.55 5.63
N ASP A 31 1.96 29.80 6.68
CA ASP A 31 2.83 28.73 7.11
C ASP A 31 2.92 27.71 5.97
N ARG A 32 4.10 27.59 5.35
CA ARG A 32 4.35 26.67 4.21
C ARG A 32 4.24 25.18 4.60
N ARG A 33 3.68 24.88 5.76
CA ARG A 33 3.59 23.52 6.30
C ARG A 33 2.42 22.69 5.76
N ASP A 34 1.46 23.30 5.07
CA ASP A 34 0.25 22.65 4.58
C ASP A 34 0.13 22.57 3.04
N ALA A 35 1.23 22.63 2.32
CA ALA A 35 1.16 22.30 0.89
C ALA A 35 0.80 20.83 0.75
N PRO A 36 -0.30 20.48 0.03
CA PRO A 36 -0.62 19.07 -0.22
C PRO A 36 0.59 18.39 -0.86
N PRO A 37 0.87 17.13 -0.49
CA PRO A 37 1.97 16.38 -1.10
C PRO A 37 1.82 16.43 -2.62
N PRO A 38 2.93 16.52 -3.38
CA PRO A 38 2.86 16.51 -4.83
C PRO A 38 2.08 15.29 -5.30
N PRO A 39 1.24 15.43 -6.33
CA PRO A 39 0.50 14.28 -6.88
C PRO A 39 1.49 13.17 -7.21
N PRO A 40 1.10 11.88 -7.04
CA PRO A 40 1.94 10.77 -7.42
C PRO A 40 2.42 10.99 -8.86
N SER A 41 3.71 10.78 -9.10
CA SER A 41 4.23 10.78 -10.48
C SER A 41 3.44 9.71 -11.25
N SER A 42 2.74 10.09 -12.30
CA SER A 42 1.91 9.20 -13.08
C SER A 42 2.71 7.97 -13.54
N ALA A 43 2.36 6.79 -13.02
CA ALA A 43 2.98 5.55 -13.45
C ALA A 43 2.43 5.16 -14.82
N VAL A 44 3.30 4.75 -15.72
CA VAL A 44 2.92 4.27 -17.04
C VAL A 44 2.86 2.74 -17.02
N PHE A 45 1.66 2.18 -17.02
CA PHE A 45 1.47 0.73 -17.07
C PHE A 45 1.73 0.14 -18.47
N PRO A 46 2.09 -1.15 -18.59
CA PRO A 46 2.20 -2.14 -17.52
C PRO A 46 3.49 -2.03 -16.71
N LEU A 47 3.45 -2.55 -15.49
CA LEU A 47 4.66 -2.76 -14.68
C LEU A 47 5.46 -3.94 -15.24
N ARG A 48 6.77 -3.94 -14.96
CA ARG A 48 7.66 -5.05 -15.29
C ARG A 48 8.73 -5.27 -14.23
N THR A 49 9.29 -6.45 -14.20
CA THR A 49 10.55 -6.78 -13.52
C THR A 49 11.71 -6.60 -14.51
N GLU A 50 12.88 -6.24 -14.03
CA GLU A 50 14.11 -6.16 -14.81
C GLU A 50 15.23 -6.94 -14.12
N ALA A 51 16.04 -7.62 -14.92
CA ALA A 51 17.18 -8.39 -14.41
C ALA A 51 18.11 -7.51 -13.54
N GLY A 52 18.49 -8.03 -12.38
CA GLY A 52 19.35 -7.33 -11.42
C GLY A 52 18.64 -6.25 -10.58
N LYS A 53 17.36 -5.96 -10.82
CA LYS A 53 16.57 -5.04 -10.00
C LYS A 53 15.68 -5.81 -9.02
N ARG A 54 15.67 -5.38 -7.77
CA ARG A 54 14.83 -5.94 -6.71
C ARG A 54 13.53 -5.15 -6.50
N TYR A 55 13.15 -4.36 -7.49
CA TYR A 55 11.96 -3.51 -7.46
C TYR A 55 11.27 -3.52 -8.82
N LEU A 56 10.01 -3.15 -8.83
CA LEU A 56 9.22 -3.00 -10.04
C LEU A 56 9.55 -1.68 -10.74
N VAL A 57 9.46 -1.70 -12.06
CA VAL A 57 9.51 -0.49 -12.87
C VAL A 57 8.25 -0.35 -13.71
N ASP A 58 7.87 0.87 -14.00
CA ASP A 58 6.81 1.18 -14.94
C ASP A 58 7.27 1.03 -16.39
N ALA A 59 6.38 1.21 -17.35
CA ALA A 59 6.70 1.08 -18.77
C ALA A 59 7.73 2.13 -19.26
N SER A 60 7.89 3.26 -18.53
CA SER A 60 8.91 4.27 -18.81
C SER A 60 10.27 3.97 -18.16
N GLY A 61 10.37 2.91 -17.35
CA GLY A 61 11.57 2.52 -16.62
C GLY A 61 11.75 3.17 -15.26
N LYS A 62 10.74 3.91 -14.77
CA LYS A 62 10.78 4.51 -13.44
C LYS A 62 10.49 3.48 -12.37
N PRO A 63 11.22 3.52 -11.22
CA PRO A 63 10.90 2.68 -10.07
C PRO A 63 9.47 2.91 -9.57
N PHE A 64 8.76 1.81 -9.31
CA PHE A 64 7.38 1.82 -8.84
C PHE A 64 7.29 1.25 -7.42
N LEU A 65 7.06 2.11 -6.43
CA LEU A 65 6.77 1.70 -5.05
C LEU A 65 5.31 1.24 -4.99
N LEU A 66 5.08 -0.06 -4.85
CA LEU A 66 3.74 -0.60 -4.69
C LEU A 66 3.17 -0.19 -3.33
N HIS A 67 2.09 0.57 -3.32
CA HIS A 67 1.40 1.06 -2.12
C HIS A 67 -0.08 0.80 -2.26
N ALA A 68 -0.51 -0.40 -1.83
CA ALA A 68 -1.84 -0.93 -2.09
C ALA A 68 -2.73 -0.92 -0.86
N ASP A 69 -4.05 -0.89 -1.10
CA ASP A 69 -5.09 -1.18 -0.11
C ASP A 69 -5.86 -2.44 -0.48
N THR A 70 -6.30 -3.18 0.53
CA THR A 70 -7.11 -4.40 0.35
C THR A 70 -8.57 -4.06 0.18
N ALA A 71 -9.15 -4.52 -0.92
CA ALA A 71 -10.54 -4.30 -1.30
C ALA A 71 -11.15 -5.58 -1.91
N TRP A 72 -11.03 -6.70 -1.18
CA TRP A 72 -11.37 -8.03 -1.71
C TRP A 72 -12.71 -8.07 -2.43
N SER A 73 -13.77 -7.56 -1.82
CA SER A 73 -15.14 -7.63 -2.37
C SER A 73 -15.57 -6.41 -3.18
N LEU A 74 -14.64 -5.53 -3.60
CA LEU A 74 -14.97 -4.29 -4.33
C LEU A 74 -15.88 -4.54 -5.53
N ILE A 75 -15.57 -5.54 -6.34
CA ILE A 75 -16.32 -5.89 -7.56
C ILE A 75 -17.70 -6.46 -7.22
N ALA A 76 -17.77 -7.28 -6.17
CA ALA A 76 -19.00 -7.98 -5.85
C ALA A 76 -19.96 -7.14 -5.00
N ASP A 77 -19.48 -6.32 -4.07
CA ASP A 77 -20.34 -5.66 -3.08
C ASP A 77 -20.69 -4.19 -3.41
N LEU A 78 -19.88 -3.51 -4.24
CA LEU A 78 -20.09 -2.09 -4.46
C LEU A 78 -20.82 -1.76 -5.79
N SER A 79 -21.70 -0.76 -5.72
CA SER A 79 -22.16 -0.07 -6.93
C SER A 79 -21.01 0.72 -7.57
N VAL A 80 -21.17 1.11 -8.83
CA VAL A 80 -20.18 1.92 -9.56
C VAL A 80 -19.87 3.23 -8.82
N GLU A 81 -20.88 3.88 -8.23
CA GLU A 81 -20.75 5.14 -7.51
C GLU A 81 -19.94 4.94 -6.20
N ASN A 82 -20.23 3.88 -5.47
CA ASN A 82 -19.51 3.54 -4.25
C ASN A 82 -18.06 3.10 -4.53
N ALA A 83 -17.85 2.37 -5.61
CA ALA A 83 -16.49 2.03 -6.07
C ALA A 83 -15.70 3.29 -6.47
N ALA A 84 -16.34 4.25 -7.17
CA ALA A 84 -15.72 5.53 -7.51
C ALA A 84 -15.29 6.33 -6.26
N LEU A 85 -16.13 6.36 -5.24
CA LEU A 85 -15.87 7.00 -3.96
C LEU A 85 -14.67 6.34 -3.26
N TYR A 86 -14.67 5.02 -3.16
CA TYR A 86 -13.59 4.27 -2.54
C TYR A 86 -12.25 4.50 -3.25
N LEU A 87 -12.22 4.36 -4.57
CA LEU A 87 -11.00 4.55 -5.36
C LEU A 87 -10.46 5.98 -5.23
N GLU A 88 -11.34 6.99 -5.18
CA GLU A 88 -10.92 8.38 -5.00
C GLU A 88 -10.34 8.63 -3.62
N ASP A 89 -10.97 8.11 -2.58
CA ASP A 89 -10.45 8.19 -1.20
C ASP A 89 -9.05 7.57 -1.10
N ARG A 90 -8.85 6.35 -1.66
CA ARG A 90 -7.56 5.69 -1.64
C ARG A 90 -6.49 6.46 -2.43
N ARG A 91 -6.85 6.98 -3.59
CA ARG A 91 -5.95 7.84 -4.38
C ARG A 91 -5.51 9.08 -3.60
N GLN A 92 -6.43 9.78 -2.93
CA GLN A 92 -6.13 10.95 -2.10
C GLN A 92 -5.21 10.61 -0.92
N LYS A 93 -5.31 9.39 -0.38
CA LYS A 93 -4.39 8.86 0.65
C LYS A 93 -3.07 8.33 0.09
N GLY A 94 -2.83 8.50 -1.22
CA GLY A 94 -1.57 8.14 -1.86
C GLY A 94 -1.43 6.67 -2.23
N PHE A 95 -2.47 5.85 -2.05
CA PHE A 95 -2.47 4.50 -2.58
C PHE A 95 -2.45 4.53 -4.10
N ASN A 96 -1.63 3.67 -4.70
CA ASN A 96 -1.48 3.53 -6.15
C ASN A 96 -1.84 2.13 -6.66
N ALA A 97 -2.37 1.29 -5.78
CA ALA A 97 -2.84 -0.04 -6.12
C ALA A 97 -3.97 -0.49 -5.19
N ILE A 98 -4.77 -1.46 -5.65
CA ILE A 98 -5.80 -2.15 -4.86
C ILE A 98 -5.71 -3.66 -5.08
N LEU A 99 -5.95 -4.45 -4.02
CA LEU A 99 -6.02 -5.90 -4.08
C LEU A 99 -7.50 -6.34 -4.09
N VAL A 100 -7.93 -7.06 -5.14
CA VAL A 100 -9.34 -7.32 -5.43
C VAL A 100 -9.58 -8.74 -5.90
N ASN A 101 -10.61 -9.41 -5.38
CA ASN A 101 -11.16 -10.63 -5.96
C ASN A 101 -11.93 -10.32 -7.25
N LEU A 102 -11.57 -11.02 -8.33
CA LEU A 102 -12.37 -11.00 -9.55
C LEU A 102 -13.68 -11.76 -9.36
N LEU A 103 -13.58 -12.91 -8.68
CA LEU A 103 -14.72 -13.75 -8.29
C LEU A 103 -14.86 -13.75 -6.78
N GLU A 104 -16.04 -13.43 -6.29
CA GLU A 104 -16.37 -13.53 -4.87
C GLU A 104 -17.24 -14.76 -4.60
N HIS A 105 -17.07 -15.41 -3.44
CA HIS A 105 -17.83 -16.61 -3.11
C HIS A 105 -18.82 -16.40 -1.95
N LYS A 106 -18.38 -15.80 -0.81
CA LYS A 106 -19.23 -15.63 0.38
C LYS A 106 -19.03 -14.32 1.17
N PHE A 107 -17.98 -13.56 0.91
CA PHE A 107 -17.68 -12.38 1.74
C PHE A 107 -18.63 -11.21 1.46
N ALA A 108 -19.02 -10.99 0.21
CA ALA A 108 -19.94 -9.92 -0.18
C ALA A 108 -21.41 -10.25 0.16
N THR A 109 -22.23 -9.22 0.25
CA THR A 109 -23.64 -9.31 0.65
C THR A 109 -24.46 -10.29 -0.21
N ASN A 110 -24.23 -10.29 -1.52
CA ASN A 110 -24.98 -11.09 -2.50
C ASN A 110 -24.12 -12.15 -3.19
N ALA A 111 -22.91 -12.42 -2.64
CA ALA A 111 -21.96 -13.34 -3.26
C ALA A 111 -22.58 -14.70 -3.66
N PRO A 112 -22.21 -15.27 -4.78
CA PRO A 112 -21.21 -14.81 -5.75
C PRO A 112 -21.75 -13.79 -6.76
N ARG A 113 -22.98 -13.30 -6.58
CA ARG A 113 -23.58 -12.23 -7.41
C ARG A 113 -22.96 -10.91 -7.03
N ASN A 114 -22.77 -10.05 -8.03
CA ASN A 114 -22.36 -8.69 -7.78
C ASN A 114 -23.54 -7.82 -7.26
N PHE A 115 -23.28 -6.56 -6.97
CA PHE A 115 -24.26 -5.59 -6.47
C PHE A 115 -25.54 -5.53 -7.34
N TYR A 116 -25.40 -5.76 -8.65
CA TYR A 116 -26.51 -5.72 -9.63
C TYR A 116 -27.24 -7.05 -9.79
N GLY A 117 -26.86 -8.07 -8.99
CA GLY A 117 -27.50 -9.38 -9.02
C GLY A 117 -26.92 -10.36 -10.05
N GLU A 118 -25.87 -9.96 -10.79
CA GLU A 118 -25.23 -10.79 -11.81
C GLU A 118 -24.25 -11.78 -11.16
N ALA A 119 -24.41 -13.08 -11.42
CA ALA A 119 -23.47 -14.11 -11.03
C ALA A 119 -22.37 -14.25 -12.09
N PRO A 120 -21.11 -14.62 -11.72
CA PRO A 120 -20.03 -14.72 -12.70
C PRO A 120 -20.23 -15.86 -13.72
N PHE A 121 -20.93 -16.92 -13.33
CA PHE A 121 -21.16 -18.10 -14.16
C PHE A 121 -22.64 -18.53 -14.18
N ILE A 122 -23.06 -19.20 -15.25
CA ILE A 122 -24.39 -19.75 -15.47
C ILE A 122 -24.24 -21.18 -16.02
N PRO A 123 -24.53 -22.27 -15.25
CA PRO A 123 -24.86 -22.28 -13.82
C PRO A 123 -23.75 -21.73 -12.92
N ARG A 124 -24.09 -21.41 -11.69
CA ARG A 124 -23.27 -20.66 -10.72
C ARG A 124 -21.85 -21.20 -10.52
N THR A 125 -21.64 -22.51 -10.61
CA THR A 125 -20.36 -23.18 -10.33
C THR A 125 -19.64 -23.68 -11.57
N GLU A 126 -20.17 -23.37 -12.75
CA GLU A 126 -19.66 -23.84 -14.04
C GLU A 126 -18.73 -22.82 -14.70
N TYR A 127 -17.42 -22.99 -14.55
CA TYR A 127 -16.42 -22.10 -15.17
C TYR A 127 -16.51 -22.04 -16.71
N GLY A 128 -17.21 -22.98 -17.33
CA GLY A 128 -17.42 -23.00 -18.79
C GLY A 128 -18.34 -21.92 -19.34
N GLN A 129 -19.32 -21.46 -18.56
CA GLN A 129 -20.33 -20.50 -19.01
C GLN A 129 -20.21 -19.17 -18.26
N ARG A 130 -19.59 -18.18 -18.89
CA ARG A 130 -19.34 -16.84 -18.31
C ARG A 130 -20.56 -15.96 -18.51
N ASN A 131 -20.90 -15.17 -17.49
CA ASN A 131 -21.94 -14.17 -17.58
C ASN A 131 -21.33 -12.82 -17.98
N GLU A 132 -21.53 -12.42 -19.23
CA GLU A 132 -20.94 -11.18 -19.76
C GLU A 132 -21.39 -9.93 -19.01
N ALA A 133 -22.56 -9.89 -18.39
CA ALA A 133 -23.02 -8.75 -17.57
C ALA A 133 -22.18 -8.59 -16.30
N TYR A 134 -21.80 -9.72 -15.65
CA TYR A 134 -20.88 -9.69 -14.52
C TYR A 134 -19.52 -9.10 -14.93
N PHE A 135 -18.93 -9.64 -15.99
CA PHE A 135 -17.60 -9.23 -16.45
C PHE A 135 -17.58 -7.81 -17.03
N ALA A 136 -18.70 -7.31 -17.59
CA ALA A 136 -18.82 -5.91 -17.99
C ALA A 136 -18.72 -4.94 -16.80
N HIS A 137 -19.26 -5.33 -15.63
CA HIS A 137 -19.07 -4.56 -14.39
C HIS A 137 -17.61 -4.59 -13.93
N VAL A 138 -16.95 -5.76 -13.97
CA VAL A 138 -15.50 -5.88 -13.68
C VAL A 138 -14.69 -4.93 -14.56
N ASP A 139 -14.97 -4.91 -15.87
CA ASP A 139 -14.28 -4.03 -16.83
C ASP A 139 -14.42 -2.56 -16.43
N GLN A 140 -15.58 -2.16 -15.97
CA GLN A 140 -15.85 -0.79 -15.54
C GLN A 140 -14.99 -0.43 -14.32
N ILE A 141 -14.93 -1.29 -13.32
CA ILE A 141 -14.12 -1.09 -12.12
C ILE A 141 -12.63 -0.95 -12.47
N ILE A 142 -12.10 -1.85 -13.32
CA ILE A 142 -10.68 -1.80 -13.72
C ILE A 142 -10.37 -0.51 -14.49
N ARG A 143 -11.27 -0.07 -15.40
CA ARG A 143 -11.12 1.21 -16.11
C ARG A 143 -11.16 2.41 -15.16
N MET A 144 -12.02 2.38 -14.14
CA MET A 144 -12.06 3.45 -13.12
C MET A 144 -10.77 3.52 -12.31
N ALA A 145 -10.19 2.38 -11.95
CA ALA A 145 -8.87 2.33 -11.30
C ALA A 145 -7.77 2.87 -12.25
N ALA A 146 -7.78 2.48 -13.53
CA ALA A 146 -6.84 2.99 -14.54
C ALA A 146 -6.93 4.51 -14.69
N ALA A 147 -8.15 5.09 -14.74
CA ALA A 147 -8.37 6.53 -14.83
C ALA A 147 -7.83 7.30 -13.60
N LYS A 148 -7.58 6.61 -12.50
CA LYS A 148 -6.97 7.13 -11.27
C LYS A 148 -5.50 6.73 -11.12
N GLU A 149 -4.90 6.19 -12.18
CA GLU A 149 -3.50 5.74 -12.22
C GLU A 149 -3.21 4.64 -11.17
N MET A 150 -4.20 3.80 -10.87
CA MET A 150 -4.10 2.72 -9.90
C MET A 150 -3.92 1.37 -10.58
N LEU A 151 -2.96 0.60 -10.07
CA LEU A 151 -2.78 -0.82 -10.38
C LEU A 151 -3.89 -1.63 -9.70
N VAL A 152 -4.35 -2.68 -10.36
CA VAL A 152 -5.26 -3.68 -9.77
C VAL A 152 -4.49 -4.99 -9.59
N LEU A 153 -4.24 -5.37 -8.34
CA LEU A 153 -3.79 -6.71 -7.96
C LEU A 153 -5.03 -7.60 -8.02
N LEU A 154 -5.23 -8.28 -9.15
CA LEU A 154 -6.47 -8.98 -9.46
C LEU A 154 -6.34 -10.48 -9.20
N VAL A 155 -7.17 -11.00 -8.28
CA VAL A 155 -7.21 -12.41 -7.92
C VAL A 155 -8.25 -13.11 -8.78
N PRO A 156 -7.87 -13.97 -9.74
CA PRO A 156 -8.81 -14.58 -10.68
C PRO A 156 -9.78 -15.57 -10.04
N SER A 157 -9.32 -16.26 -9.00
CA SER A 157 -10.12 -17.21 -8.20
C SER A 157 -9.45 -17.41 -6.85
N TYR A 158 -9.99 -16.79 -5.81
CA TYR A 158 -9.54 -16.98 -4.43
C TYR A 158 -9.87 -18.42 -3.97
N LEU A 159 -8.89 -19.12 -3.39
CA LEU A 159 -9.05 -20.53 -3.07
C LEU A 159 -9.82 -20.82 -1.77
N GLY A 160 -9.91 -19.82 -0.87
CA GLY A 160 -10.50 -19.98 0.46
C GLY A 160 -9.48 -20.35 1.53
N TYR A 161 -9.74 -19.93 2.77
CA TYR A 161 -8.91 -20.32 3.91
C TYR A 161 -8.94 -21.85 4.09
N ALA A 162 -7.78 -22.48 4.05
CA ALA A 162 -7.63 -23.93 4.07
C ALA A 162 -8.46 -24.68 3.00
N GLY A 163 -8.71 -24.07 1.84
CA GLY A 163 -9.56 -24.62 0.79
C GLY A 163 -11.04 -24.69 1.17
N GLY A 164 -11.47 -23.82 2.07
CA GLY A 164 -12.83 -23.74 2.58
C GLY A 164 -13.84 -23.26 1.55
N ASP A 165 -15.12 -23.31 1.96
CA ASP A 165 -16.25 -23.02 1.08
C ASP A 165 -16.53 -21.52 0.89
N GLU A 166 -15.69 -20.65 1.45
CA GLU A 166 -15.65 -19.22 1.16
C GLU A 166 -14.81 -18.87 -0.08
N GLY A 167 -14.06 -19.85 -0.61
CA GLY A 167 -13.31 -19.74 -1.85
C GLY A 167 -13.79 -20.67 -2.95
N TRP A 168 -13.08 -20.67 -4.07
CA TRP A 168 -13.44 -21.38 -5.30
C TRP A 168 -12.68 -22.69 -5.49
N TYR A 169 -11.87 -23.14 -4.52
CA TYR A 169 -11.04 -24.32 -4.68
C TYR A 169 -11.85 -25.57 -5.06
N ARG A 170 -12.98 -25.82 -4.38
CA ARG A 170 -13.81 -27.01 -4.62
C ARG A 170 -14.44 -26.99 -6.03
N GLU A 171 -14.88 -25.84 -6.48
CA GLU A 171 -15.40 -25.66 -7.84
C GLU A 171 -14.29 -25.83 -8.89
N MET A 172 -13.06 -25.35 -8.62
CA MET A 172 -11.92 -25.58 -9.51
C MET A 172 -11.61 -27.07 -9.65
N VAL A 173 -11.60 -27.82 -8.54
CA VAL A 173 -11.45 -29.29 -8.55
C VAL A 173 -12.56 -29.96 -9.35
N ALA A 174 -13.81 -29.60 -9.10
CA ALA A 174 -14.97 -30.18 -9.80
C ALA A 174 -14.98 -29.87 -11.30
N ASN A 175 -14.44 -28.76 -11.73
CA ASN A 175 -14.37 -28.35 -13.13
C ASN A 175 -13.12 -28.89 -13.85
N GLY A 176 -12.02 -29.13 -13.15
CA GLY A 176 -10.80 -29.71 -13.67
C GLY A 176 -9.94 -28.79 -14.52
N GLY A 177 -8.72 -29.23 -14.82
CA GLY A 177 -7.67 -28.40 -15.45
C GLY A 177 -8.03 -27.85 -16.82
N PHE A 178 -8.79 -28.57 -17.63
CA PHE A 178 -9.17 -28.08 -18.96
C PHE A 178 -10.07 -26.83 -18.88
N LYS A 179 -11.07 -26.84 -18.00
CA LYS A 179 -11.91 -25.65 -17.79
C LYS A 179 -11.14 -24.49 -17.14
N MET A 180 -10.16 -24.80 -16.28
CA MET A 180 -9.29 -23.78 -15.70
C MET A 180 -8.42 -23.10 -16.75
N LEU A 181 -7.85 -23.86 -17.70
CA LEU A 181 -7.10 -23.31 -18.81
C LEU A 181 -8.00 -22.42 -19.72
N ASP A 182 -9.20 -22.91 -20.03
CA ASP A 182 -10.17 -22.17 -20.85
C ASP A 182 -10.65 -20.88 -20.16
N TYR A 183 -10.88 -20.93 -18.84
CA TYR A 183 -11.17 -19.74 -18.04
C TYR A 183 -9.99 -18.77 -18.06
N GLY A 184 -8.77 -19.25 -17.87
CA GLY A 184 -7.56 -18.42 -17.96
C GLY A 184 -7.44 -17.75 -19.33
N ARG A 185 -7.69 -18.47 -20.44
CA ARG A 185 -7.70 -17.93 -21.81
C ARG A 185 -8.79 -16.89 -22.03
N TYR A 186 -9.96 -17.09 -21.45
CA TYR A 186 -11.02 -16.07 -21.47
C TYR A 186 -10.56 -14.78 -20.78
N LEU A 187 -10.00 -14.87 -19.58
CA LEU A 187 -9.49 -13.71 -18.84
C LEU A 187 -8.35 -13.03 -19.61
N GLY A 188 -7.40 -13.81 -20.11
CA GLY A 188 -6.28 -13.30 -20.90
C GLY A 188 -6.76 -12.50 -22.11
N ARG A 189 -7.69 -13.05 -22.89
CA ARG A 189 -8.27 -12.37 -24.06
C ARG A 189 -9.04 -11.11 -23.66
N ARG A 190 -9.88 -11.19 -22.62
CA ARG A 190 -10.71 -10.07 -22.18
C ARG A 190 -9.88 -8.90 -21.67
N TYR A 191 -8.83 -9.18 -20.91
CA TYR A 191 -8.02 -8.17 -20.27
C TYR A 191 -6.70 -7.84 -20.97
N ALA A 192 -6.48 -8.35 -22.19
CA ALA A 192 -5.25 -8.09 -22.96
C ALA A 192 -4.96 -6.59 -23.17
N GLY A 193 -6.01 -5.76 -23.25
CA GLY A 193 -5.90 -4.30 -23.41
C GLY A 193 -5.79 -3.51 -22.10
N TYR A 194 -5.82 -4.17 -20.93
CA TYR A 194 -5.77 -3.52 -19.62
C TYR A 194 -4.36 -3.61 -19.06
N SER A 195 -3.61 -2.53 -19.16
CA SER A 195 -2.20 -2.49 -18.73
C SER A 195 -2.02 -2.36 -17.21
N ASN A 196 -3.06 -1.95 -16.47
CA ASN A 196 -3.03 -1.71 -15.03
C ASN A 196 -3.44 -2.93 -14.20
N ILE A 197 -3.13 -4.15 -14.63
CA ILE A 197 -3.40 -5.39 -13.91
C ILE A 197 -2.08 -6.08 -13.56
N LEU A 198 -1.99 -6.58 -12.31
CA LEU A 198 -1.07 -7.59 -11.86
C LEU A 198 -1.90 -8.76 -11.32
N TRP A 199 -1.71 -9.96 -11.87
CA TRP A 199 -2.46 -11.13 -11.46
C TRP A 199 -1.88 -11.72 -10.18
N VAL A 200 -2.75 -12.04 -9.22
CA VAL A 200 -2.37 -12.71 -7.96
C VAL A 200 -3.14 -14.03 -7.87
N HIS A 201 -2.45 -15.14 -8.08
CA HIS A 201 -3.07 -16.46 -8.10
C HIS A 201 -3.12 -17.10 -6.72
N GLY A 202 -4.10 -17.97 -6.47
CA GLY A 202 -4.21 -18.68 -5.19
C GLY A 202 -5.15 -18.00 -4.20
N GLY A 203 -4.83 -18.08 -2.92
CA GLY A 203 -5.62 -17.60 -1.79
C GLY A 203 -5.05 -18.21 -0.50
N ASP A 204 -5.68 -18.03 0.64
CA ASP A 204 -5.27 -18.53 1.97
C ASP A 204 -5.08 -20.05 2.07
N PHE A 205 -4.53 -20.65 1.02
CA PHE A 205 -4.42 -22.10 0.90
C PHE A 205 -3.33 -22.51 -0.10
N HIS A 206 -2.56 -23.51 0.27
CA HIS A 206 -1.68 -24.22 -0.64
C HIS A 206 -2.35 -25.50 -1.12
N PRO A 207 -2.85 -25.56 -2.37
CA PRO A 207 -3.48 -26.77 -2.87
C PRO A 207 -2.49 -27.95 -2.85
N PRO A 208 -2.97 -29.17 -2.57
CA PRO A 208 -2.13 -30.35 -2.59
C PRO A 208 -1.47 -30.54 -3.96
N PRO A 209 -0.35 -31.29 -4.05
CA PRO A 209 0.42 -31.44 -5.30
C PRO A 209 -0.42 -31.88 -6.51
N GLY A 210 -1.44 -32.74 -6.28
CA GLY A 210 -2.33 -33.19 -7.36
C GLY A 210 -3.21 -32.10 -7.95
N ASP A 211 -3.53 -31.05 -7.18
CA ASP A 211 -4.46 -29.98 -7.58
C ASP A 211 -3.76 -28.67 -7.88
N LYS A 212 -2.46 -28.58 -7.58
CA LYS A 212 -1.64 -27.38 -7.86
C LYS A 212 -1.76 -26.91 -9.31
N HIS A 213 -1.85 -27.85 -10.24
CA HIS A 213 -2.01 -27.57 -11.67
C HIS A 213 -3.27 -26.77 -12.00
N LEU A 214 -4.34 -26.80 -11.20
CA LEU A 214 -5.57 -26.07 -11.45
C LEU A 214 -5.32 -24.55 -11.44
N VAL A 215 -4.57 -24.06 -10.47
CA VAL A 215 -4.15 -22.66 -10.39
C VAL A 215 -3.18 -22.32 -11.53
N GLY A 216 -2.21 -23.22 -11.79
CA GLY A 216 -1.26 -23.07 -12.89
C GLY A 216 -1.94 -22.96 -14.26
N GLN A 217 -3.01 -23.74 -14.52
CA GLN A 217 -3.75 -23.68 -15.78
C GLN A 217 -4.44 -22.31 -15.98
N VAL A 218 -5.00 -21.71 -14.94
CA VAL A 218 -5.54 -20.34 -15.02
C VAL A 218 -4.44 -19.35 -15.38
N ALA A 219 -3.29 -19.41 -14.69
CA ALA A 219 -2.15 -18.53 -14.96
C ALA A 219 -1.59 -18.68 -16.38
N ILE A 220 -1.42 -19.91 -16.83
CA ILE A 220 -0.96 -20.23 -18.19
C ILE A 220 -1.94 -19.69 -19.23
N GLY A 221 -3.24 -19.94 -19.06
CA GLY A 221 -4.26 -19.45 -19.99
C GLY A 221 -4.28 -17.91 -20.10
N ILE A 222 -4.13 -17.21 -18.99
CA ILE A 222 -4.02 -15.75 -18.98
C ILE A 222 -2.79 -15.31 -19.78
N ARG A 223 -1.63 -15.91 -19.52
CA ARG A 223 -0.38 -15.55 -20.21
C ARG A 223 -0.39 -15.83 -21.70
N GLU A 224 -1.06 -16.87 -22.15
CA GLU A 224 -1.18 -17.21 -23.56
C GLU A 224 -1.84 -16.09 -24.38
N LEU A 225 -2.79 -15.36 -23.81
CA LEU A 225 -3.63 -14.41 -24.51
C LEU A 225 -3.66 -12.99 -23.87
N GLY A 226 -3.14 -12.82 -22.65
CA GLY A 226 -3.33 -11.63 -21.82
C GLY A 226 -2.24 -10.58 -21.89
N GLY A 227 -1.29 -10.68 -22.81
CA GLY A 227 -0.24 -9.67 -22.96
C GLY A 227 0.89 -9.80 -21.91
N ARG A 228 1.49 -8.66 -21.51
CA ARG A 228 2.71 -8.60 -20.68
C ARG A 228 2.45 -8.20 -19.21
N THR A 229 1.33 -8.56 -18.66
CA THR A 229 1.03 -8.31 -17.24
C THR A 229 1.84 -9.23 -16.33
N LEU A 230 2.19 -8.75 -15.14
CA LEU A 230 2.93 -9.53 -14.14
C LEU A 230 2.01 -10.51 -13.40
N HIS A 231 2.59 -11.61 -12.93
CA HIS A 231 1.93 -12.63 -12.14
C HIS A 231 2.66 -12.87 -10.82
N SER A 232 1.88 -12.91 -9.74
CA SER A 232 2.27 -13.31 -8.39
C SER A 232 1.33 -14.38 -7.88
N ALA A 233 1.52 -14.81 -6.64
CA ALA A 233 0.60 -15.74 -5.97
C ALA A 233 0.35 -15.34 -4.52
N HIS A 234 -0.81 -15.71 -4.02
CA HIS A 234 -1.21 -15.65 -2.62
C HIS A 234 -1.15 -17.06 -2.04
N GLY A 235 -0.63 -17.21 -0.84
CA GLY A 235 -0.50 -18.50 -0.16
C GLY A 235 -1.11 -18.49 1.24
N GLU A 236 -0.84 -19.53 2.00
CA GLU A 236 -1.22 -19.63 3.40
C GLU A 236 -0.54 -18.55 4.25
N PRO A 237 -1.14 -18.19 5.41
CA PRO A 237 -0.45 -17.36 6.40
C PRO A 237 0.94 -17.89 6.75
N GLU A 238 1.89 -17.00 7.00
CA GLU A 238 3.28 -17.29 7.32
C GLU A 238 4.05 -17.99 6.18
N SER A 239 3.68 -17.70 4.91
CA SER A 239 4.34 -18.24 3.72
C SER A 239 4.73 -17.17 2.71
N SER A 240 5.48 -17.58 1.69
CA SER A 240 5.74 -16.78 0.49
C SER A 240 5.28 -17.52 -0.77
N ALA A 241 5.06 -16.78 -1.84
CA ALA A 241 4.71 -17.39 -3.12
C ALA A 241 5.80 -18.38 -3.59
N LEU A 242 7.07 -18.05 -3.40
CA LEU A 242 8.19 -18.92 -3.78
C LEU A 242 8.24 -20.23 -3.01
N GLU A 243 7.80 -20.28 -1.74
CA GLU A 243 7.79 -21.51 -0.95
C GLU A 243 6.90 -22.60 -1.59
N HIS A 244 5.83 -22.20 -2.27
CA HIS A 244 4.91 -23.15 -2.88
C HIS A 244 5.00 -23.19 -4.42
N TRP A 245 5.25 -22.04 -5.06
CA TRP A 245 5.17 -21.88 -6.51
C TRP A 245 6.54 -21.76 -7.19
N SER A 246 7.63 -22.08 -6.48
CA SER A 246 8.98 -22.10 -7.09
C SER A 246 9.01 -23.00 -8.32
N GLY A 247 9.66 -22.51 -9.39
CA GLY A 247 9.76 -23.22 -10.67
C GLY A 247 8.55 -23.08 -11.60
N GLU A 248 7.47 -22.46 -11.15
CA GLU A 248 6.34 -22.16 -12.04
C GLU A 248 6.70 -21.05 -13.03
N PRO A 249 6.59 -21.29 -14.35
CA PRO A 249 7.04 -20.34 -15.36
C PRO A 249 6.23 -19.05 -15.43
N TRP A 250 5.09 -19.02 -14.77
CA TRP A 250 4.24 -17.84 -14.70
C TRP A 250 4.57 -16.94 -13.52
N LEU A 251 5.22 -17.41 -12.46
CA LEU A 251 5.57 -16.60 -11.29
C LEU A 251 6.70 -15.61 -11.63
N GLN A 252 6.44 -14.32 -11.54
CA GLN A 252 7.37 -13.26 -11.92
C GLN A 252 7.69 -12.29 -10.78
N ILE A 253 6.86 -12.25 -9.76
CA ILE A 253 7.08 -11.48 -8.55
C ILE A 253 6.64 -12.31 -7.34
N ASN A 254 7.50 -12.38 -6.33
CA ASN A 254 7.20 -13.06 -5.08
C ASN A 254 6.28 -12.19 -4.21
N SER A 255 5.51 -12.82 -3.34
CA SER A 255 4.72 -12.17 -2.30
C SER A 255 4.98 -12.85 -0.96
N ILE A 256 4.82 -12.11 0.12
CA ILE A 256 4.86 -12.67 1.47
C ILE A 256 3.56 -12.37 2.20
N TYR A 257 3.08 -13.36 2.94
CA TYR A 257 1.95 -13.24 3.86
C TYR A 257 2.42 -13.62 5.26
N THR A 258 2.43 -12.67 6.18
CA THR A 258 2.82 -12.93 7.57
C THR A 258 2.17 -11.94 8.53
N ARG A 259 1.77 -12.45 9.70
CA ARG A 259 1.15 -11.65 10.76
C ARG A 259 2.14 -11.26 11.86
N LEU A 260 3.24 -12.00 12.00
CA LEU A 260 4.14 -11.87 13.14
C LEU A 260 5.64 -11.83 12.77
N HIS A 261 6.01 -12.17 11.55
CA HIS A 261 7.41 -12.45 11.20
C HIS A 261 7.92 -11.60 10.03
N MET A 262 7.54 -10.30 9.97
CA MET A 262 7.82 -9.42 8.84
C MET A 262 9.30 -9.40 8.44
N ARG A 263 10.20 -9.18 9.42
CA ARG A 263 11.65 -9.12 9.15
C ARG A 263 12.20 -10.45 8.64
N SER A 264 11.93 -11.56 9.33
CA SER A 264 12.49 -12.85 8.96
C SER A 264 11.91 -13.40 7.65
N LYS A 265 10.61 -13.25 7.40
CA LYS A 265 9.99 -13.62 6.11
C LYS A 265 10.50 -12.74 4.96
N SER A 266 10.67 -11.44 5.19
CA SER A 266 11.28 -10.55 4.20
C SER A 266 12.74 -10.90 3.93
N GLN A 267 13.53 -11.26 4.97
CA GLN A 267 14.91 -11.70 4.81
C GLN A 267 15.00 -12.99 3.97
N ALA A 268 14.13 -13.96 4.24
CA ALA A 268 14.05 -15.18 3.44
C ALA A 268 13.66 -14.90 1.98
N ALA A 269 12.66 -14.02 1.75
CA ALA A 269 12.27 -13.60 0.41
C ALA A 269 13.37 -12.81 -0.31
N TYR A 270 14.12 -11.98 0.42
CA TYR A 270 15.24 -11.20 -0.13
C TYR A 270 16.44 -12.05 -0.53
N ALA A 271 16.57 -13.28 -0.04
CA ALA A 271 17.64 -14.20 -0.44
C ALA A 271 17.53 -14.61 -1.93
N ASP A 272 16.31 -14.63 -2.49
CA ASP A 272 16.08 -14.84 -3.92
C ASP A 272 16.18 -13.50 -4.67
N PRO A 273 16.69 -13.46 -5.92
CA PRO A 273 16.80 -12.24 -6.71
C PRO A 273 15.46 -11.69 -7.19
N MET A 274 14.38 -12.48 -7.17
CA MET A 274 13.04 -12.04 -7.59
C MET A 274 12.54 -10.92 -6.68
N PRO A 275 12.02 -9.80 -7.23
CA PRO A 275 11.36 -8.79 -6.42
C PRO A 275 10.19 -9.39 -5.63
N PHE A 276 9.98 -8.91 -4.41
CA PHE A 276 8.85 -9.33 -3.59
C PHE A 276 8.12 -8.14 -2.97
N PHE A 277 6.87 -8.35 -2.61
CA PHE A 277 6.07 -7.37 -1.87
C PHE A 277 5.33 -8.05 -0.71
N PHE A 278 5.00 -7.25 0.29
CA PHE A 278 4.15 -7.69 1.40
C PHE A 278 2.70 -7.66 0.93
N LEU A 279 2.12 -8.86 0.77
CA LEU A 279 0.78 -9.02 0.23
C LEU A 279 -0.30 -8.91 1.30
N GLU A 280 -0.07 -9.57 2.43
CA GLU A 280 -1.08 -9.64 3.49
C GLU A 280 -0.45 -9.88 4.87
N GLY A 281 -1.15 -9.37 5.89
CA GLY A 281 -0.85 -9.58 7.28
C GLY A 281 -2.11 -9.41 8.14
N ARG A 282 -2.00 -8.77 9.29
CA ARG A 282 -3.17 -8.34 10.05
C ARG A 282 -3.82 -7.13 9.40
N TYR A 283 -5.14 -7.06 9.50
CA TYR A 283 -5.89 -5.88 9.11
C TYR A 283 -6.07 -4.92 10.31
N GLU A 284 -6.12 -3.63 10.03
CA GLU A 284 -6.55 -2.64 11.02
C GLU A 284 -7.96 -2.99 11.48
N ASN A 285 -8.23 -2.87 12.78
CA ASN A 285 -9.49 -3.25 13.43
C ASN A 285 -9.83 -4.75 13.40
N GLU A 286 -8.90 -5.61 12.96
CA GLU A 286 -9.03 -7.05 13.11
C GLU A 286 -8.52 -7.48 14.48
N LYS A 287 -9.35 -8.19 15.28
CA LYS A 287 -8.95 -8.77 16.58
C LYS A 287 -8.19 -7.77 17.47
N MET A 288 -8.83 -6.62 17.76
CA MET A 288 -8.23 -5.65 18.67
C MET A 288 -7.84 -6.29 20.03
N PRO A 289 -6.70 -5.89 20.65
CA PRO A 289 -5.85 -4.74 20.27
C PRO A 289 -4.75 -5.04 19.23
N GLU A 290 -4.59 -6.26 18.73
CA GLU A 290 -3.47 -6.64 17.87
C GLU A 290 -3.52 -5.95 16.48
N GLY A 291 -4.72 -5.72 15.92
CA GLY A 291 -4.93 -5.03 14.64
C GLY A 291 -5.05 -3.52 14.79
N ASN A 292 -4.15 -2.86 15.53
CA ASN A 292 -4.16 -1.41 15.71
C ASN A 292 -3.35 -0.67 14.64
N GLU A 293 -3.46 0.65 14.60
CA GLU A 293 -2.78 1.50 13.63
C GLU A 293 -1.25 1.44 13.71
N GLN A 294 -0.67 1.19 14.90
CA GLN A 294 0.77 1.00 15.02
C GLN A 294 1.21 -0.30 14.33
N HIS A 295 0.45 -1.38 14.50
CA HIS A 295 0.76 -2.64 13.82
C HIS A 295 0.76 -2.48 12.30
N MET A 296 -0.12 -1.65 11.74
CA MET A 296 -0.12 -1.34 10.31
C MET A 296 1.19 -0.66 9.89
N ARG A 297 1.71 0.26 10.71
CA ARG A 297 3.02 0.88 10.48
C ARG A 297 4.17 -0.11 10.62
N VAL A 298 4.12 -0.98 11.63
CA VAL A 298 5.11 -2.07 11.82
C VAL A 298 5.20 -2.93 10.55
N GLN A 299 4.07 -3.41 10.04
CA GLN A 299 4.01 -4.23 8.82
C GLN A 299 4.66 -3.49 7.64
N ALA A 300 4.25 -2.24 7.41
CA ALA A 300 4.75 -1.45 6.30
C ALA A 300 6.26 -1.19 6.40
N TYR A 301 6.73 -0.62 7.51
CA TYR A 301 8.13 -0.25 7.64
C TYR A 301 9.06 -1.45 7.73
N GLN A 302 8.71 -2.48 8.52
CA GLN A 302 9.56 -3.66 8.63
C GLN A 302 9.73 -4.37 7.29
N THR A 303 8.69 -4.49 6.48
CA THR A 303 8.80 -5.16 5.18
C THR A 303 9.51 -4.30 4.13
N LEU A 304 9.19 -3.01 4.04
CA LEU A 304 9.83 -2.09 3.09
C LEU A 304 11.33 -1.90 3.37
N LEU A 305 11.71 -1.70 4.63
CA LEU A 305 13.13 -1.60 5.02
C LEU A 305 13.85 -2.96 5.03
N SER A 306 13.11 -4.06 4.88
CA SER A 306 13.68 -5.39 4.65
C SER A 306 13.66 -5.81 3.16
N GLY A 307 13.49 -4.85 2.25
CA GLY A 307 13.71 -5.03 0.80
C GLY A 307 12.47 -5.32 -0.03
N ALA A 308 11.26 -5.25 0.54
CA ALA A 308 10.04 -5.35 -0.24
C ALA A 308 9.89 -4.16 -1.21
N THR A 309 9.47 -4.43 -2.45
CA THR A 309 9.17 -3.39 -3.45
C THR A 309 7.84 -2.67 -3.19
N GLY A 310 7.12 -3.08 -2.15
CA GLY A 310 5.87 -2.49 -1.74
C GLY A 310 5.14 -3.28 -0.67
N HIS A 311 4.00 -2.76 -0.28
CA HIS A 311 3.13 -3.39 0.72
C HIS A 311 1.66 -3.17 0.41
N VAL A 312 0.82 -4.04 0.96
CA VAL A 312 -0.65 -3.94 0.93
C VAL A 312 -1.14 -3.68 2.35
N PHE A 313 -1.84 -2.59 2.53
CA PHE A 313 -2.56 -2.24 3.75
C PHE A 313 -3.93 -2.92 3.76
N GLY A 314 -4.48 -3.22 4.92
CA GLY A 314 -5.83 -3.72 5.05
C GLY A 314 -6.56 -3.14 6.27
N ASN A 315 -7.89 -2.98 6.14
CA ASN A 315 -8.76 -2.54 7.22
C ASN A 315 -9.98 -3.45 7.27
N ALA A 316 -10.19 -4.14 8.38
CA ALA A 316 -11.24 -5.14 8.51
C ALA A 316 -12.65 -4.63 8.16
N PRO A 317 -13.09 -3.43 8.59
CA PRO A 317 -14.36 -2.88 8.17
C PRO A 317 -14.48 -2.51 6.69
N VAL A 318 -13.37 -2.45 5.95
CA VAL A 318 -13.36 -1.94 4.58
C VAL A 318 -13.16 -3.04 3.54
N TRP A 319 -12.32 -4.04 3.78
CA TRP A 319 -11.89 -4.97 2.75
C TRP A 319 -13.03 -5.74 2.06
N HIS A 320 -14.14 -6.04 2.75
CA HIS A 320 -15.29 -6.73 2.14
C HIS A 320 -16.52 -5.85 1.97
N PHE A 321 -16.53 -4.61 2.48
CA PHE A 321 -17.59 -3.60 2.33
C PHE A 321 -18.98 -4.01 2.85
N SER A 322 -19.16 -5.27 3.24
CA SER A 322 -20.44 -5.87 3.59
C SER A 322 -20.68 -5.88 5.10
N HIS A 323 -21.93 -5.67 5.49
CA HIS A 323 -22.42 -5.89 6.85
C HIS A 323 -23.20 -7.21 7.01
N ARG A 324 -23.36 -7.95 5.91
CA ARG A 324 -24.13 -9.21 5.85
C ARG A 324 -23.32 -10.41 5.39
N GLY A 325 -22.10 -10.22 4.95
CA GLY A 325 -21.22 -11.30 4.51
C GLY A 325 -20.72 -12.18 5.65
N LEU A 326 -19.76 -13.04 5.35
CA LEU A 326 -19.20 -14.02 6.31
C LEU A 326 -18.64 -13.35 7.58
N HIS A 327 -18.13 -12.13 7.47
CA HIS A 327 -17.57 -11.34 8.58
C HIS A 327 -18.29 -9.99 8.68
N PRO A 328 -19.47 -9.93 9.34
CA PRO A 328 -20.24 -8.69 9.39
C PRO A 328 -19.47 -7.57 10.10
N VAL A 329 -19.46 -6.39 9.52
CA VAL A 329 -18.84 -5.18 10.08
C VAL A 329 -19.82 -4.47 11.00
N VAL A 330 -19.33 -4.02 12.15
CA VAL A 330 -20.08 -3.19 13.10
C VAL A 330 -19.25 -1.94 13.43
N PRO A 331 -19.76 -0.74 13.19
CA PRO A 331 -21.01 -0.38 12.50
C PRO A 331 -21.00 -0.70 11.00
N ALA A 332 -22.18 -0.88 10.44
CA ALA A 332 -22.42 -1.42 9.08
C ALA A 332 -21.98 -0.53 7.91
N ASP A 333 -21.47 0.67 8.15
CA ASP A 333 -21.09 1.63 7.11
C ASP A 333 -19.56 1.68 6.98
N TRP A 334 -19.03 0.96 6.00
CA TRP A 334 -17.61 0.94 5.68
C TRP A 334 -17.02 2.34 5.38
N LYS A 335 -17.84 3.30 4.95
CA LYS A 335 -17.39 4.66 4.62
C LYS A 335 -16.85 5.40 5.85
N GLN A 336 -17.36 5.09 7.04
CA GLN A 336 -16.86 5.68 8.30
C GLN A 336 -15.42 5.26 8.60
N TRP A 337 -15.00 4.09 8.08
CA TRP A 337 -13.69 3.51 8.30
C TRP A 337 -12.64 3.89 7.26
N LEU A 338 -13.05 4.57 6.17
CA LEU A 338 -12.10 5.01 5.14
C LEU A 338 -11.00 5.91 5.70
N ASN A 339 -11.30 6.66 6.75
CA ASN A 339 -10.38 7.60 7.38
C ASN A 339 -9.83 7.08 8.72
N SER A 340 -9.61 5.78 8.84
CA SER A 340 -9.02 5.15 10.01
C SER A 340 -7.59 5.65 10.28
N PRO A 341 -7.10 5.59 11.52
CA PRO A 341 -5.74 6.03 11.87
C PRO A 341 -4.64 5.31 11.07
N GLY A 342 -4.79 4.00 10.84
CA GLY A 342 -3.84 3.24 10.02
C GLY A 342 -3.84 3.70 8.57
N ALA A 343 -5.02 3.87 7.95
CA ALA A 343 -5.12 4.37 6.58
C ALA A 343 -4.47 5.76 6.43
N ARG A 344 -4.63 6.66 7.42
CA ARG A 344 -3.93 7.95 7.43
C ARG A 344 -2.42 7.80 7.54
N SER A 345 -1.96 6.88 8.39
CA SER A 345 -0.52 6.63 8.58
C SER A 345 0.17 6.14 7.30
N MET A 346 -0.56 5.47 6.39
CA MET A 346 0.00 4.98 5.12
C MET A 346 0.44 6.12 4.19
N ILE A 347 -0.22 7.30 4.26
CA ILE A 347 0.25 8.50 3.54
C ILE A 347 1.68 8.85 3.96
N HIS A 348 1.98 8.72 5.25
CA HIS A 348 3.27 9.10 5.83
C HIS A 348 4.39 8.14 5.44
N VAL A 349 4.09 6.83 5.34
CA VAL A 349 5.02 5.82 4.78
C VAL A 349 5.43 6.24 3.36
N ARG A 350 4.45 6.55 2.51
CA ARG A 350 4.71 6.97 1.14
C ARG A 350 5.48 8.29 1.07
N ASN A 351 5.06 9.29 1.85
CA ASN A 351 5.68 10.61 1.83
C ASN A 351 7.13 10.59 2.34
N LEU A 352 7.48 9.65 3.22
CA LEU A 352 8.85 9.43 3.63
C LEU A 352 9.69 8.81 2.52
N LEU A 353 9.18 7.83 1.80
CA LEU A 353 9.95 7.03 0.84
C LEU A 353 9.96 7.65 -0.57
N ALA A 354 8.81 8.12 -1.08
CA ALA A 354 8.66 8.54 -2.47
C ALA A 354 9.61 9.68 -2.92
N PRO A 355 9.97 10.67 -2.08
CA PRO A 355 10.94 11.71 -2.46
C PRO A 355 12.39 11.20 -2.51
N ARG A 356 12.66 10.01 -1.93
CA ARG A 356 13.99 9.43 -1.84
C ARG A 356 14.18 8.38 -2.92
N ARG A 357 15.44 8.05 -3.21
CA ARG A 357 15.78 6.93 -4.10
C ARG A 357 15.61 5.59 -3.34
N TRP A 358 14.39 5.33 -2.82
CA TRP A 358 14.06 4.17 -1.97
C TRP A 358 14.48 2.83 -2.60
N TRP A 359 14.52 2.74 -3.91
CA TRP A 359 14.94 1.55 -4.67
C TRP A 359 16.44 1.25 -4.58
N THR A 360 17.21 2.16 -3.98
CA THR A 360 18.63 1.95 -3.68
C THR A 360 18.86 1.41 -2.25
N LEU A 361 17.81 1.33 -1.45
CA LEU A 361 17.90 0.81 -0.09
C LEU A 361 18.32 -0.66 -0.09
N VAL A 362 19.35 -0.96 0.69
CA VAL A 362 19.84 -2.30 0.99
C VAL A 362 19.51 -2.60 2.45
N PRO A 363 18.76 -3.68 2.75
CA PRO A 363 18.41 -4.05 4.11
C PRO A 363 19.63 -4.37 4.97
N ASP A 364 19.61 -3.93 6.22
CA ASP A 364 20.68 -4.15 7.20
C ASP A 364 20.48 -5.46 7.99
N PHE A 365 20.45 -6.59 7.30
CA PHE A 365 20.31 -7.89 7.96
C PHE A 365 21.52 -8.28 8.80
N ALA A 366 22.68 -7.71 8.50
CA ALA A 366 23.93 -7.95 9.22
C ALA A 366 24.13 -7.03 10.44
N ASN A 367 23.18 -6.12 10.69
CA ASN A 367 23.26 -5.10 11.75
C ASN A 367 24.54 -4.24 11.65
N ALA A 368 24.96 -3.91 10.44
CA ALA A 368 26.13 -3.08 10.16
C ALA A 368 25.84 -1.57 10.32
N VAL A 369 24.60 -1.17 10.08
CA VAL A 369 24.08 0.20 10.27
C VAL A 369 23.51 0.37 11.67
N LEU A 370 22.54 -0.47 12.05
CA LEU A 370 21.96 -0.51 13.39
C LEU A 370 22.74 -1.53 14.22
N THR A 371 23.71 -1.07 15.02
CA THR A 371 24.64 -1.95 15.75
C THR A 371 24.17 -2.34 17.16
N ALA A 372 23.21 -1.62 17.75
CA ALA A 372 22.59 -1.96 19.03
C ALA A 372 21.14 -1.45 19.11
N GLY A 373 20.33 -2.12 19.94
CA GLY A 373 18.93 -1.76 20.18
C GLY A 373 17.96 -2.36 19.15
N HIS A 374 18.32 -3.44 18.44
CA HIS A 374 17.49 -4.07 17.43
C HIS A 374 16.25 -4.75 18.00
N ASP A 375 16.41 -5.52 19.09
CA ASP A 375 15.34 -6.36 19.62
C ASP A 375 15.01 -6.04 21.07
N VAL A 376 13.72 -6.13 21.41
CA VAL A 376 13.25 -6.26 22.78
C VAL A 376 12.89 -7.73 23.01
N SER A 377 13.61 -8.38 23.89
CA SER A 377 13.42 -9.81 24.16
C SER A 377 11.96 -10.15 24.51
N GLY A 378 11.40 -11.09 23.77
CA GLY A 378 10.08 -11.66 24.03
C GLY A 378 8.89 -10.82 23.53
N VAL A 379 9.10 -9.71 22.81
CA VAL A 379 8.01 -8.91 22.22
C VAL A 379 7.95 -9.18 20.70
N PRO A 380 6.95 -9.92 20.21
CA PRO A 380 6.76 -10.12 18.78
C PRO A 380 6.61 -8.79 18.04
N ASN A 381 7.19 -8.69 16.86
CA ASN A 381 7.12 -7.50 15.98
C ASN A 381 7.78 -6.22 16.54
N ASP A 382 8.51 -6.29 17.65
CA ASP A 382 9.24 -5.13 18.18
C ASP A 382 10.73 -5.08 17.72
N THR A 383 11.06 -5.86 16.71
CA THR A 383 12.37 -5.79 16.06
C THR A 383 12.52 -4.48 15.29
N ALA A 384 13.53 -3.68 15.65
CA ALA A 384 13.90 -2.53 14.85
C ALA A 384 14.61 -3.00 13.57
N VAL A 385 14.35 -2.31 12.46
CA VAL A 385 14.92 -2.62 11.15
C VAL A 385 15.60 -1.40 10.56
N ALA A 386 16.69 -1.62 9.85
CA ALA A 386 17.41 -0.57 9.15
C ALA A 386 17.63 -0.92 7.67
N ALA A 387 17.71 0.11 6.84
CA ALA A 387 18.17 0.00 5.47
C ALA A 387 18.98 1.23 5.09
N GLN A 388 20.01 1.05 4.28
CA GLN A 388 20.88 2.12 3.80
C GLN A 388 20.91 2.13 2.29
N ALA A 389 20.87 3.32 1.69
CA ALA A 389 21.06 3.49 0.26
C ALA A 389 22.43 2.97 -0.17
N SER A 390 22.51 2.23 -1.27
CA SER A 390 23.75 1.61 -1.79
C SER A 390 24.82 2.65 -2.17
N ASP A 391 24.43 3.89 -2.41
CA ASP A 391 25.33 5.02 -2.65
C ASP A 391 25.70 5.81 -1.36
N GLY A 392 25.21 5.35 -0.21
CA GLY A 392 25.43 6.00 1.09
C GLY A 392 24.71 7.32 1.29
N SER A 393 23.83 7.73 0.38
CA SER A 393 23.16 9.03 0.44
C SER A 393 22.21 9.19 1.63
N PHE A 394 21.61 8.10 2.11
CA PHE A 394 20.75 8.10 3.29
C PHE A 394 20.62 6.72 3.91
N ALA A 395 20.16 6.67 5.16
CA ALA A 395 19.69 5.45 5.81
C ALA A 395 18.43 5.74 6.63
N LEU A 396 17.58 4.72 6.77
CA LEU A 396 16.35 4.76 7.56
C LEU A 396 16.41 3.64 8.61
N VAL A 397 15.99 3.96 9.84
CA VAL A 397 15.83 2.97 10.91
C VAL A 397 14.42 3.11 11.50
N TYR A 398 13.63 2.06 11.42
CA TYR A 398 12.31 2.02 12.06
C TYR A 398 12.38 1.31 13.39
N LEU A 399 11.87 1.95 14.44
CA LEU A 399 11.73 1.42 15.77
C LEU A 399 10.25 1.25 16.10
N PRO A 400 9.77 0.02 16.34
CA PRO A 400 8.40 -0.20 16.81
C PRO A 400 8.13 0.35 18.21
N SER A 401 9.15 0.41 19.07
CA SER A 401 9.06 1.04 20.39
C SER A 401 10.28 1.91 20.68
N ALA A 402 10.08 3.00 21.42
CA ALA A 402 11.11 3.94 21.79
C ALA A 402 12.14 3.30 22.74
N ARG A 403 13.40 3.28 22.33
CA ARG A 403 14.56 2.79 23.10
C ARG A 403 15.85 3.39 22.56
N PRO A 404 16.93 3.40 23.38
CA PRO A 404 18.24 3.76 22.86
C PRO A 404 18.67 2.81 21.74
N ILE A 405 19.18 3.38 20.66
CA ILE A 405 19.79 2.64 19.55
C ILE A 405 21.17 3.18 19.26
N THR A 406 22.06 2.34 18.75
CA THR A 406 23.37 2.77 18.25
C THR A 406 23.43 2.54 16.75
N VAL A 407 23.75 3.59 16.00
CA VAL A 407 23.93 3.56 14.55
C VAL A 407 25.39 3.84 14.18
N ASN A 408 25.89 3.07 13.22
CA ASN A 408 27.20 3.26 12.62
C ASN A 408 27.06 4.13 11.36
N LEU A 409 27.79 5.24 11.32
CA LEU A 409 27.72 6.23 10.23
C LEU A 409 28.76 6.00 9.13
N ASN A 410 29.71 5.08 9.30
CA ASN A 410 30.84 4.90 8.37
C ASN A 410 30.43 4.53 6.92
N GLY A 411 29.23 3.98 6.73
CA GLY A 411 28.71 3.63 5.40
C GLY A 411 28.01 4.77 4.69
N LEU A 412 27.79 5.92 5.36
CA LEU A 412 27.11 7.07 4.77
C LEU A 412 28.10 7.98 4.04
N ALA A 413 27.68 8.50 2.89
CA ALA A 413 28.49 9.38 2.05
C ALA A 413 28.57 10.82 2.62
N GLY A 414 29.48 11.63 2.03
CA GLY A 414 29.64 13.04 2.37
C GLY A 414 30.37 13.27 3.68
N PRO A 415 30.63 14.55 4.04
CA PRO A 415 31.40 14.88 5.24
C PRO A 415 30.58 14.85 6.53
N ARG A 416 29.27 15.06 6.42
CA ARG A 416 28.37 15.18 7.58
C ARG A 416 27.02 14.53 7.29
N ILE A 417 26.34 14.11 8.36
CA ILE A 417 25.04 13.42 8.32
C ILE A 417 24.02 14.22 9.11
N ASN A 418 22.97 14.68 8.45
CA ASN A 418 21.78 15.18 9.12
C ASN A 418 21.01 14.01 9.70
N ALA A 419 20.67 14.10 10.98
CA ALA A 419 19.89 13.09 11.66
C ALA A 419 18.66 13.76 12.31
N TYR A 420 17.50 13.14 12.12
CA TYR A 420 16.25 13.57 12.75
C TYR A 420 15.29 12.42 12.96
N TRP A 421 14.40 12.58 13.90
CA TRP A 421 13.29 11.66 14.13
C TRP A 421 12.07 12.07 13.30
N TYR A 422 11.48 11.11 12.63
CA TYR A 422 10.24 11.23 11.90
C TYR A 422 9.15 10.48 12.62
N ASP A 423 8.03 11.15 12.93
CA ASP A 423 6.86 10.54 13.52
C ASP A 423 6.05 9.84 12.42
N PRO A 424 5.98 8.50 12.41
CA PRO A 424 5.30 7.76 11.36
C PRO A 424 3.77 7.82 11.45
N ALA A 425 3.23 8.30 12.58
CA ALA A 425 1.79 8.41 12.80
C ALA A 425 1.21 9.72 12.25
N VAL A 426 2.00 10.80 12.24
CA VAL A 426 1.56 12.14 11.78
C VAL A 426 2.34 12.67 10.58
N GLY A 427 3.42 12.01 10.20
CA GLY A 427 4.18 12.35 9.00
C GLY A 427 5.05 13.60 9.09
N THR A 428 5.42 13.99 10.28
CA THR A 428 6.25 15.19 10.49
C THR A 428 7.62 14.85 11.04
N PRO A 429 8.70 15.49 10.56
CA PRO A 429 9.94 15.53 11.30
C PRO A 429 9.68 16.17 12.67
N VAL A 430 10.21 15.57 13.74
CA VAL A 430 10.20 16.24 15.03
C VAL A 430 11.13 17.46 14.91
N ALA A 431 10.61 18.63 15.17
CA ALA A 431 11.29 19.92 14.95
C ALA A 431 12.57 20.11 15.78
N THR A 432 12.83 19.24 16.73
CA THR A 432 14.09 19.21 17.47
C THR A 432 15.10 18.38 16.68
N SER A 433 16.05 19.06 16.05
CA SER A 433 17.27 18.43 15.58
C SER A 433 17.88 17.58 16.70
N ILE A 434 18.28 16.36 16.37
CA ILE A 434 19.03 15.53 17.32
C ILE A 434 20.27 16.31 17.75
N SER A 435 20.47 16.43 19.07
CA SER A 435 21.62 17.18 19.61
C SER A 435 22.93 16.68 18.99
N GLY A 436 23.74 17.61 18.50
CA GLY A 436 24.99 17.32 17.78
C GLY A 436 24.85 17.06 16.28
N SER A 437 23.64 16.96 15.75
CA SER A 437 23.42 16.88 14.28
C SER A 437 23.66 18.26 13.63
N PRO A 438 24.31 18.28 12.43
CA PRO A 438 24.81 17.15 11.64
C PRO A 438 26.06 16.51 12.22
N PHE A 439 26.11 15.18 12.30
CA PHE A 439 27.24 14.40 12.77
C PHE A 439 28.34 14.26 11.70
N PRO A 440 29.61 14.02 12.06
CA PRO A 440 30.58 13.51 11.11
C PRO A 440 30.11 12.18 10.49
N SER A 441 30.41 11.92 9.23
CA SER A 441 30.07 10.67 8.54
C SER A 441 30.98 9.49 8.95
N SER A 442 31.40 9.45 10.20
CA SER A 442 32.30 8.41 10.75
C SER A 442 31.98 8.12 12.21
N GLY A 443 32.30 6.91 12.63
CA GLY A 443 32.05 6.44 14.00
C GLY A 443 30.59 6.05 14.22
N SER A 444 30.21 5.94 15.49
CA SER A 444 28.88 5.52 15.91
C SER A 444 28.23 6.58 16.77
N GLN A 445 26.89 6.65 16.71
CA GLN A 445 26.07 7.53 17.53
C GLN A 445 25.03 6.71 18.29
N THR A 446 24.93 6.94 19.59
CA THR A 446 23.82 6.40 20.40
C THR A 446 22.75 7.46 20.52
N LEU A 447 21.54 7.15 20.03
CA LEU A 447 20.43 8.07 19.90
C LEU A 447 19.22 7.53 20.66
N LEU A 448 18.48 8.44 21.29
CA LEU A 448 17.22 8.15 21.96
C LEU A 448 16.10 8.88 21.25
N PRO A 449 15.03 8.20 20.81
CA PRO A 449 13.87 8.87 20.23
C PRO A 449 13.14 9.73 21.30
N PRO A 450 12.34 10.71 20.87
CA PRO A 450 11.47 11.46 21.77
C PRO A 450 10.54 10.51 22.57
N ALA A 451 10.08 10.95 23.73
CA ALA A 451 9.00 10.25 24.43
C ALA A 451 7.75 10.22 23.55
N GLY A 452 7.02 9.12 23.54
CA GLY A 452 5.88 8.70 22.72
C GLY A 452 5.28 9.72 21.72
N ASN A 453 4.84 9.26 20.60
CA ASN A 453 4.10 10.11 19.67
C ASN A 453 2.63 10.22 20.08
N ASN A 454 2.07 11.43 20.03
CA ASN A 454 0.74 11.75 20.58
C ASN A 454 -0.42 11.43 19.61
N ALA A 455 -0.18 10.68 18.54
CA ALA A 455 -1.16 10.52 17.46
C ALA A 455 -2.13 9.36 17.64
N SER A 456 -2.05 8.61 18.73
CA SER A 456 -2.93 7.47 18.97
C SER A 456 -4.30 7.89 19.50
N THR A 457 -5.35 7.32 18.91
CA THR A 457 -6.72 7.36 19.45
C THR A 457 -6.98 6.28 20.50
N THR A 458 -6.11 5.27 20.58
CA THR A 458 -6.29 4.06 21.41
C THR A 458 -5.18 3.87 22.45
N GLY A 459 -4.15 4.71 22.47
CA GLY A 459 -3.04 4.63 23.41
C GLY A 459 -1.83 5.46 22.99
N SER A 460 -0.82 5.55 23.86
CA SER A 460 0.44 6.19 23.52
C SER A 460 1.32 5.19 22.76
N TYR A 461 1.55 5.41 21.48
CA TYR A 461 2.57 4.68 20.72
C TYR A 461 3.92 5.37 20.88
N SER A 462 4.96 4.62 20.64
CA SER A 462 6.33 5.10 20.74
C SER A 462 7.18 4.66 19.56
N ASP A 463 6.54 4.39 18.42
CA ASP A 463 7.24 4.02 17.20
C ASP A 463 7.80 5.25 16.46
N TRP A 464 9.03 5.12 15.94
CA TRP A 464 9.75 6.21 15.31
C TRP A 464 10.53 5.74 14.09
N VAL A 465 10.77 6.65 13.15
CA VAL A 465 11.78 6.46 12.09
C VAL A 465 12.93 7.43 12.33
N LEU A 466 14.14 6.90 12.51
CA LEU A 466 15.35 7.70 12.40
C LEU A 466 15.70 7.86 10.93
N VAL A 467 15.86 9.10 10.51
CA VAL A 467 16.32 9.47 9.17
C VAL A 467 17.73 10.00 9.27
N LEU A 468 18.64 9.42 8.51
CA LEU A 468 20.02 9.83 8.38
C LEU A 468 20.27 10.21 6.92
N GLU A 469 20.63 11.45 6.67
CA GLU A 469 20.84 11.99 5.32
C GLU A 469 22.21 12.63 5.18
N SER A 470 22.96 12.24 4.17
CA SER A 470 24.21 12.85 3.78
C SER A 470 24.01 14.32 3.41
N THR A 471 24.87 15.19 3.93
CA THR A 471 24.94 16.58 3.44
C THR A 471 25.95 16.69 2.31
N THR A 472 25.62 17.43 1.29
CA THR A 472 26.53 17.79 0.20
C THR A 472 27.61 18.77 0.66
#